data_f539fca5101f3c9375b90b3c1dc50899
#
_entry.id   f539fca5101f3c9375b90b3c1dc50899
#
_cell.length_a   1.000
_cell.length_b   1.000
_cell.length_c   1.000
_cell.angle_alpha   90.00
_cell.angle_beta   90.00
_cell.angle_gamma   90.00
#
_symmetry.space_group_name_H-M   'P 1'
#
loop_
_entity.id
_entity.type
_entity.pdbx_description
1 polymer ?
#
loop_
_entity_poly.entity_id
_entity_poly.type
_entity_poly.pdbx_seq_one_letter_code
_entity_poly.pdbx_strand_id
1 'polypeptide(L)'
;LIVRERPVFAKPGSKKNVRYVIHDNFLNFWFKYIERNRSYIELQNYDDLFSLAMDDYPTYSGKILEKYFRQKLAEAGGFKEIGGWWEAGNSVRGKVEAFEINIVALCSKGRQALIAEVKRNPRNYNHKLFMEKVEHLRQKEMTKYRLETKLFSLEDM
;
A
#
# COMPACT_ATOMS: atom_id res chain seq x y z
N LEU A 1 -14.85 -8.75 6.95
CA LEU A 1 -15.16 -7.88 5.81
C LEU A 1 -14.34 -6.58 5.82
N ILE A 2 -14.49 -5.76 6.87
CA ILE A 2 -13.68 -4.55 7.10
C ILE A 2 -12.52 -4.91 8.01
N VAL A 3 -11.30 -4.62 7.56
CA VAL A 3 -10.07 -4.85 8.31
C VAL A 3 -9.48 -3.50 8.70
N ARG A 4 -8.98 -3.44 9.91
CA ARG A 4 -8.25 -2.29 10.42
C ARG A 4 -6.76 -2.47 10.16
N GLU A 5 -6.22 -1.66 9.28
CA GLU A 5 -4.79 -1.63 8.98
C GLU A 5 -4.08 -0.57 9.83
N ARG A 6 -2.88 -0.91 10.27
CA ARG A 6 -1.95 -0.01 10.97
C ARG A 6 -0.60 -0.04 10.29
N PRO A 7 0.14 1.07 10.29
CA PRO A 7 1.52 1.03 9.82
C PRO A 7 2.37 0.11 10.71
N VAL A 8 3.35 -0.54 10.11
CA VAL A 8 4.40 -1.25 10.87
C VAL A 8 5.02 -0.26 11.85
N PHE A 9 5.40 -0.72 13.04
CA PHE A 9 5.83 0.08 14.21
C PHE A 9 4.75 0.93 14.90
N ALA A 10 3.48 0.82 14.53
CA ALA A 10 2.42 1.48 15.27
C ALA A 10 2.36 0.93 16.71
N LYS A 11 2.33 1.84 17.69
CA LYS A 11 2.22 1.45 19.10
C LYS A 11 0.91 0.68 19.35
N PRO A 12 0.94 -0.40 20.15
CA PRO A 12 -0.28 -1.09 20.55
C PRO A 12 -1.32 -0.11 21.11
N GLY A 13 -2.57 -0.24 20.67
CA GLY A 13 -3.65 0.67 21.12
C GLY A 13 -3.71 2.03 20.44
N SER A 14 -2.69 2.44 19.66
CA SER A 14 -2.72 3.70 18.92
C SER A 14 -3.92 3.77 17.97
N LYS A 15 -4.63 4.90 18.00
CA LYS A 15 -5.69 5.25 17.05
C LYS A 15 -5.17 6.14 15.90
N LYS A 16 -3.88 6.55 15.97
CA LYS A 16 -3.27 7.40 14.94
C LYS A 16 -2.90 6.57 13.71
N ASN A 17 -3.06 7.16 12.55
CA ASN A 17 -2.68 6.58 11.25
C ASN A 17 -3.36 5.22 10.96
N VAL A 18 -4.57 5.00 11.48
CA VAL A 18 -5.35 3.80 11.22
C VAL A 18 -6.14 3.97 9.93
N ARG A 19 -6.13 2.94 9.09
CA ARG A 19 -6.97 2.85 7.89
C ARG A 19 -7.96 1.69 8.05
N TYR A 20 -9.17 1.87 7.56
CA TYR A 20 -10.17 0.82 7.46
C TYR A 20 -10.36 0.47 6.01
N VAL A 21 -10.15 -0.79 5.67
CA VAL A 21 -10.21 -1.29 4.30
C VAL A 21 -11.16 -2.47 4.17
N ILE A 22 -11.85 -2.56 3.05
CA ILE A 22 -12.62 -3.75 2.71
C ILE A 22 -11.61 -4.80 2.23
N HIS A 23 -11.48 -5.90 2.98
CA HIS A 23 -10.48 -6.93 2.70
C HIS A 23 -10.82 -7.77 1.46
N ASP A 24 -12.10 -8.03 1.25
CA ASP A 24 -12.58 -8.79 0.10
C ASP A 24 -12.46 -7.95 -1.18
N ASN A 25 -11.78 -8.49 -2.20
CA ASN A 25 -11.49 -7.73 -3.43
C ASN A 25 -12.76 -7.52 -4.26
N PHE A 26 -13.69 -8.51 -4.30
CA PHE A 26 -14.95 -8.37 -5.03
C PHE A 26 -15.81 -7.28 -4.39
N LEU A 27 -16.00 -7.32 -3.06
CA LEU A 27 -16.78 -6.31 -2.37
C LEU A 27 -16.15 -4.92 -2.44
N ASN A 28 -14.82 -4.84 -2.39
CA ASN A 28 -14.11 -3.57 -2.59
C ASN A 28 -14.40 -3.00 -3.99
N PHE A 29 -14.31 -3.85 -5.04
CA PHE A 29 -14.66 -3.47 -6.40
C PHE A 29 -16.13 -3.05 -6.50
N TRP A 30 -17.04 -3.85 -5.95
CA TRP A 30 -18.48 -3.60 -5.96
C TRP A 30 -18.84 -2.25 -5.36
N PHE A 31 -18.41 -1.98 -4.11
CA PHE A 31 -18.72 -0.72 -3.46
C PHE A 31 -18.06 0.48 -4.13
N LYS A 32 -16.89 0.30 -4.68
CA LYS A 32 -16.15 1.38 -5.32
C LYS A 32 -16.73 1.80 -6.66
N TYR A 33 -17.10 0.83 -7.50
CA TYR A 33 -17.48 1.11 -8.88
C TYR A 33 -18.97 0.89 -9.14
N ILE A 34 -19.61 -0.05 -8.52
CA ILE A 34 -21.00 -0.40 -8.80
C ILE A 34 -21.94 0.37 -7.88
N GLU A 35 -21.87 0.13 -6.59
CA GLU A 35 -22.80 0.72 -5.62
C GLU A 35 -22.71 2.24 -5.58
N ARG A 36 -21.51 2.79 -5.56
CA ARG A 36 -21.28 4.24 -5.56
C ARG A 36 -21.83 4.94 -6.81
N ASN A 37 -21.88 4.24 -7.92
CA ASN A 37 -22.29 4.75 -9.23
C ASN A 37 -23.61 4.13 -9.72
N ARG A 38 -24.50 3.78 -8.80
CA ARG A 38 -25.75 3.09 -9.08
C ARG A 38 -26.64 3.82 -10.08
N SER A 39 -26.61 5.14 -10.09
CA SER A 39 -27.36 5.98 -11.06
C SER A 39 -27.00 5.69 -12.52
N TYR A 40 -25.72 5.38 -12.81
CA TYR A 40 -25.31 5.01 -14.17
C TYR A 40 -25.95 3.68 -14.60
N ILE A 41 -26.12 2.74 -13.66
CA ILE A 41 -26.75 1.44 -13.91
C ILE A 41 -28.26 1.63 -14.13
N GLU A 42 -28.93 2.43 -13.30
CA GLU A 42 -30.35 2.73 -13.39
C GLU A 42 -30.71 3.43 -14.70
N LEU A 43 -29.81 4.29 -15.21
CA LEU A 43 -29.94 4.97 -16.50
C LEU A 43 -29.40 4.16 -17.67
N GLN A 44 -28.91 2.92 -17.45
CA GLN A 44 -28.31 2.04 -18.46
C GLN A 44 -27.10 2.67 -19.19
N ASN A 45 -26.42 3.62 -18.53
CA ASN A 45 -25.26 4.31 -19.07
C ASN A 45 -23.98 3.56 -18.71
N TYR A 46 -23.81 2.37 -19.28
CA TYR A 46 -22.70 1.46 -18.96
C TYR A 46 -21.36 1.92 -19.53
N ASP A 47 -21.36 2.63 -20.66
CA ASP A 47 -20.11 3.09 -21.29
C ASP A 47 -19.40 4.14 -20.44
N ASP A 48 -20.15 5.08 -19.89
CA ASP A 48 -19.60 6.09 -18.98
C ASP A 48 -19.15 5.45 -17.66
N LEU A 49 -19.91 4.49 -17.12
CA LEU A 49 -19.52 3.74 -15.93
C LEU A 49 -18.23 2.96 -16.15
N PHE A 50 -18.11 2.31 -17.31
CA PHE A 50 -16.90 1.58 -17.68
C PHE A 50 -15.70 2.51 -17.79
N SER A 51 -15.85 3.64 -18.47
CA SER A 51 -14.79 4.64 -18.62
C SER A 51 -14.32 5.16 -17.26
N LEU A 52 -15.25 5.51 -16.37
CA LEU A 52 -14.97 5.95 -15.01
C LEU A 52 -14.19 4.87 -14.22
N ALA A 53 -14.57 3.61 -14.33
CA ALA A 53 -13.88 2.52 -13.68
C ALA A 53 -12.47 2.31 -14.24
N MET A 54 -12.30 2.41 -15.57
CA MET A 54 -11.00 2.23 -16.23
C MET A 54 -10.00 3.34 -15.92
N ASP A 55 -10.46 4.58 -15.77
CA ASP A 55 -9.59 5.71 -15.39
C ASP A 55 -8.95 5.50 -13.99
N ASP A 56 -9.70 4.93 -13.05
CA ASP A 56 -9.20 4.68 -11.69
C ASP A 56 -8.57 3.28 -11.53
N TYR A 57 -8.80 2.36 -12.46
CA TYR A 57 -8.33 0.97 -12.37
C TYR A 57 -6.83 0.83 -12.11
N PRO A 58 -5.92 1.65 -12.65
CA PRO A 58 -4.51 1.60 -12.30
C PRO A 58 -4.23 1.79 -10.81
N THR A 59 -4.95 2.72 -10.17
CA THR A 59 -4.83 2.97 -8.72
C THR A 59 -5.41 1.82 -7.91
N TYR A 60 -6.59 1.34 -8.27
CA TYR A 60 -7.26 0.22 -7.61
C TYR A 60 -6.41 -1.05 -7.67
N SER A 61 -6.01 -1.45 -8.87
CA SER A 61 -5.23 -2.68 -9.06
C SER A 61 -3.81 -2.59 -8.49
N GLY A 62 -3.25 -1.38 -8.38
CA GLY A 62 -1.98 -1.17 -7.67
C GLY A 62 -2.09 -1.59 -6.20
N LYS A 63 -3.17 -1.25 -5.51
CA LYS A 63 -3.42 -1.67 -4.11
C LYS A 63 -3.64 -3.17 -3.98
N ILE A 64 -4.28 -3.80 -4.96
CA ILE A 64 -4.44 -5.26 -5.00
C ILE A 64 -3.07 -5.94 -5.16
N LEU A 65 -2.21 -5.38 -6.00
CA LEU A 65 -0.86 -5.88 -6.22
C LEU A 65 0.02 -5.77 -4.95
N GLU A 66 -0.08 -4.67 -4.20
CA GLU A 66 0.58 -4.52 -2.90
C GLU A 66 0.16 -5.62 -1.92
N LYS A 67 -1.15 -5.89 -1.83
CA LYS A 67 -1.71 -6.95 -1.00
C LYS A 67 -1.21 -8.33 -1.43
N TYR A 68 -1.16 -8.60 -2.73
CA TYR A 68 -0.64 -9.84 -3.29
C TYR A 68 0.81 -10.10 -2.85
N PHE A 69 1.70 -9.12 -2.99
CA PHE A 69 3.11 -9.30 -2.61
C PHE A 69 3.30 -9.42 -1.10
N ARG A 70 2.51 -8.71 -0.27
CA ARG A 70 2.53 -8.92 1.19
C ARG A 70 2.12 -10.35 1.54
N GLN A 71 1.12 -10.90 0.88
CA GLN A 71 0.70 -12.29 1.07
C GLN A 71 1.78 -13.27 0.62
N LYS A 72 2.40 -13.05 -0.55
CA LYS A 72 3.50 -13.89 -1.04
C LYS A 72 4.70 -13.92 -0.08
N LEU A 73 5.06 -12.79 0.48
CA LEU A 73 6.11 -12.72 1.49
C LEU A 73 5.71 -13.47 2.79
N ALA A 74 4.46 -13.38 3.20
CA ALA A 74 3.96 -14.11 4.36
C ALA A 74 3.97 -15.63 4.12
N GLU A 75 3.58 -16.09 2.95
CA GLU A 75 3.64 -17.50 2.53
C GLU A 75 5.08 -18.04 2.46
N ALA A 76 6.02 -17.23 1.99
CA ALA A 76 7.44 -17.60 1.97
C ALA A 76 8.04 -17.75 3.37
N GLY A 77 7.46 -17.10 4.37
CA GLY A 77 7.90 -17.16 5.75
C GLY A 77 9.17 -16.36 6.03
N GLY A 78 9.70 -16.49 7.24
CA GLY A 78 10.93 -15.81 7.66
C GLY A 78 10.72 -14.40 8.22
N PHE A 79 9.51 -13.88 8.21
CA PHE A 79 9.14 -12.56 8.72
C PHE A 79 8.25 -12.67 9.97
N LYS A 80 8.45 -11.78 10.93
CA LYS A 80 7.62 -11.67 12.14
C LYS A 80 6.49 -10.63 11.98
N GLU A 81 6.66 -9.68 11.08
CA GLU A 81 5.68 -8.64 10.77
C GLU A 81 5.83 -8.21 9.32
N ILE A 82 4.71 -8.09 8.60
CA ILE A 82 4.63 -7.61 7.22
C ILE A 82 3.47 -6.63 7.14
N GLY A 83 3.72 -5.43 6.63
CA GLY A 83 2.70 -4.42 6.44
C GLY A 83 3.17 -3.28 5.56
N GLY A 84 2.36 -2.23 5.48
CA GLY A 84 2.80 -0.93 4.95
C GLY A 84 3.31 -0.03 6.06
N TRP A 85 3.99 1.01 5.70
CA TRP A 85 4.31 2.09 6.61
C TRP A 85 3.89 3.43 6.01
N TRP A 86 3.24 4.25 6.82
CA TRP A 86 2.78 5.58 6.41
C TRP A 86 2.70 6.53 7.59
N GLU A 87 2.86 7.80 7.30
CA GLU A 87 2.63 8.88 8.24
C GLU A 87 1.57 9.82 7.72
N ALA A 88 0.81 10.41 8.66
CA ALA A 88 -0.01 11.55 8.32
C ALA A 88 0.91 12.71 7.91
N GLY A 89 0.68 13.26 6.73
CA GLY A 89 1.50 14.36 6.22
C GLY A 89 1.46 15.56 7.16
N ASN A 90 2.62 16.08 7.52
CA ASN A 90 2.72 17.40 8.11
C ASN A 90 2.59 18.43 7.00
N SER A 91 1.70 19.40 7.18
CA SER A 91 1.57 20.53 6.25
C SER A 91 2.81 21.41 6.37
N VAL A 92 3.79 21.18 5.50
CA VAL A 92 4.92 22.07 5.35
C VAL A 92 4.71 22.87 4.06
N ARG A 93 4.57 24.19 4.18
CA ARG A 93 4.32 25.13 3.06
C ARG A 93 3.09 24.80 2.21
N GLY A 94 1.97 24.30 2.82
CA GLY A 94 0.71 24.05 2.12
C GLY A 94 0.69 22.77 1.26
N LYS A 95 1.74 21.97 1.26
CA LYS A 95 1.76 20.62 0.68
C LYS A 95 1.76 19.59 1.80
N VAL A 96 0.81 18.66 1.74
CA VAL A 96 0.78 17.49 2.62
C VAL A 96 1.72 16.45 2.00
N GLU A 97 2.96 16.38 2.48
CA GLU A 97 3.87 15.30 2.12
C GLU A 97 3.57 14.09 3.01
N ALA A 98 2.81 13.16 2.48
CA ALA A 98 2.58 11.87 3.13
C ALA A 98 3.69 10.91 2.72
N PHE A 99 4.51 10.47 3.67
CA PHE A 99 5.44 9.38 3.44
C PHE A 99 4.68 8.06 3.51
N GLU A 100 4.75 7.28 2.45
CA GLU A 100 4.16 5.95 2.39
C GLU A 100 5.11 4.97 1.71
N ILE A 101 5.31 3.81 2.34
CA ILE A 101 6.07 2.67 1.82
C ILE A 101 5.12 1.48 1.73
N ASN A 102 5.05 0.85 0.57
CA ASN A 102 4.07 -0.20 0.30
C ASN A 102 4.32 -1.45 1.15
N ILE A 103 5.58 -1.87 1.32
CA ILE A 103 5.94 -3.08 2.06
C ILE A 103 7.11 -2.79 3.00
N VAL A 104 6.90 -3.10 4.26
CA VAL A 104 7.92 -3.21 5.30
C VAL A 104 7.76 -4.59 5.91
N ALA A 105 8.77 -5.45 5.74
CA ALA A 105 8.76 -6.82 6.25
C ALA A 105 9.93 -7.02 7.20
N LEU A 106 9.63 -7.22 8.49
CA LEU A 106 10.62 -7.41 9.55
C LEU A 106 10.97 -8.88 9.66
N CYS A 107 12.24 -9.25 9.52
CA CYS A 107 12.69 -10.62 9.65
C CYS A 107 12.48 -11.15 11.07
N SER A 108 12.17 -12.46 11.18
CA SER A 108 11.97 -13.14 12.45
C SER A 108 13.26 -13.24 13.27
N LYS A 109 14.39 -13.29 12.60
CA LYS A 109 15.72 -13.39 13.23
C LYS A 109 16.55 -12.14 12.93
N GLY A 110 17.24 -11.65 13.96
CA GLY A 110 18.10 -10.49 13.83
C GLY A 110 17.33 -9.18 13.63
N ARG A 111 18.07 -8.11 13.36
CA ARG A 111 17.54 -6.78 13.01
C ARG A 111 17.70 -6.55 11.53
N GLN A 112 16.96 -7.32 10.73
CA GLN A 112 16.94 -7.21 9.27
C GLN A 112 15.51 -6.94 8.81
N ALA A 113 15.36 -6.19 7.74
CA ALA A 113 14.08 -5.91 7.13
C ALA A 113 14.20 -5.74 5.62
N LEU A 114 13.15 -6.19 4.93
CA LEU A 114 12.92 -5.91 3.52
C LEU A 114 11.98 -4.71 3.42
N ILE A 115 12.40 -3.70 2.68
CA ILE A 115 11.61 -2.51 2.35
C ILE A 115 11.34 -2.54 0.86
N ALA A 116 10.07 -2.52 0.45
CA ALA A 116 9.77 -2.61 -0.97
C ALA A 116 8.72 -1.58 -1.41
N GLU A 117 8.93 -1.11 -2.63
CA GLU A 117 7.94 -0.36 -3.41
C GLU A 117 7.25 -1.34 -4.36
N VAL A 118 5.97 -1.12 -4.62
CA VAL A 118 5.18 -1.92 -5.57
C VAL A 118 4.67 -1.01 -6.67
N LYS A 119 4.92 -1.35 -7.92
CA LYS A 119 4.45 -0.61 -9.10
C LYS A 119 3.86 -1.58 -10.13
N ARG A 120 2.72 -1.27 -10.70
CA ARG A 120 2.19 -2.06 -11.83
C ARG A 120 3.14 -2.04 -13.02
N ASN A 121 3.64 -0.85 -13.36
CA ASN A 121 4.63 -0.65 -14.40
C ASN A 121 5.95 -0.21 -13.75
N PRO A 122 7.04 -0.98 -13.89
CA PRO A 122 8.33 -0.63 -13.30
C PRO A 122 8.90 0.70 -13.82
N ARG A 123 8.48 1.16 -15.01
CA ARG A 123 8.88 2.47 -15.56
C ARG A 123 8.39 3.66 -14.70
N ASN A 124 7.35 3.46 -13.92
CA ASN A 124 6.81 4.48 -13.01
C ASN A 124 7.54 4.51 -11.65
N TYR A 125 8.59 3.71 -11.49
CA TYR A 125 9.40 3.69 -10.28
C TYR A 125 10.39 4.85 -10.24
N ASN A 126 10.33 5.63 -9.18
CA ASN A 126 11.29 6.69 -8.91
C ASN A 126 12.21 6.25 -7.77
N HIS A 127 13.38 5.76 -8.13
CA HIS A 127 14.38 5.26 -7.16
C HIS A 127 14.80 6.31 -6.15
N LYS A 128 15.04 7.55 -6.58
CA LYS A 128 15.46 8.64 -5.69
C LYS A 128 14.40 8.91 -4.62
N LEU A 129 13.14 9.08 -5.04
CA LEU A 129 12.04 9.32 -4.11
C LEU A 129 11.83 8.13 -3.16
N PHE A 130 11.98 6.91 -3.65
CA PHE A 130 11.88 5.72 -2.81
C PHE A 130 12.98 5.69 -1.74
N MET A 131 14.23 5.97 -2.12
CA MET A 131 15.35 5.99 -1.17
C MET A 131 15.22 7.12 -0.14
N GLU A 132 14.65 8.27 -0.49
CA GLU A 132 14.32 9.34 0.47
C GLU A 132 13.32 8.85 1.53
N LYS A 133 12.28 8.12 1.10
CA LYS A 133 11.30 7.51 2.03
C LYS A 133 11.95 6.45 2.94
N VAL A 134 12.81 5.60 2.35
CA VAL A 134 13.53 4.56 3.11
C VAL A 134 14.44 5.19 4.16
N GLU A 135 15.18 6.25 3.80
CA GLU A 135 16.07 6.93 4.75
C GLU A 135 15.28 7.62 5.87
N HIS A 136 14.14 8.24 5.54
CA HIS A 136 13.25 8.83 6.55
C HIS A 136 12.74 7.76 7.54
N LEU A 137 12.25 6.61 7.05
CA LEU A 137 11.85 5.48 7.89
C LEU A 137 13.01 4.96 8.74
N ARG A 138 14.19 4.83 8.13
CA ARG A 138 15.39 4.35 8.81
C ARG A 138 15.76 5.22 10.00
N GLN A 139 15.82 6.53 9.82
CA GLN A 139 16.17 7.49 10.88
C GLN A 139 15.16 7.46 12.02
N LYS A 140 13.88 7.24 11.70
CA LYS A 140 12.81 7.30 12.69
C LYS A 140 12.63 6.02 13.49
N GLU A 141 12.63 4.87 12.83
CA GLU A 141 12.20 3.60 13.43
C GLU A 141 13.26 2.49 13.32
N MET A 142 14.22 2.61 12.40
CA MET A 142 15.04 1.47 11.98
C MET A 142 16.55 1.75 11.99
N THR A 143 17.03 2.63 12.88
CA THR A 143 18.46 3.02 12.96
C THR A 143 19.39 1.82 13.16
N LYS A 144 18.92 0.75 13.79
CA LYS A 144 19.71 -0.46 14.11
C LYS A 144 19.40 -1.63 13.17
N TYR A 145 18.64 -1.40 12.10
CA TYR A 145 18.27 -2.46 11.15
C TYR A 145 19.22 -2.47 9.95
N ARG A 146 19.52 -3.68 9.48
CA ARG A 146 20.08 -3.88 8.15
C ARG A 146 18.92 -3.95 7.16
N LEU A 147 18.87 -3.02 6.23
CA LEU A 147 17.79 -2.89 5.26
C LEU A 147 18.19 -3.50 3.92
N GLU A 148 17.29 -4.28 3.35
CA GLU A 148 17.29 -4.69 1.96
C GLU A 148 16.14 -3.96 1.26
N THR A 149 16.40 -3.43 0.05
CA THR A 149 15.38 -2.71 -0.72
C THR A 149 15.04 -3.47 -1.98
N LYS A 150 13.75 -3.49 -2.36
CA LYS A 150 13.27 -4.17 -3.55
C LYS A 150 12.15 -3.39 -4.24
N LEU A 151 12.08 -3.49 -5.56
CA LEU A 151 10.93 -3.13 -6.36
C LEU A 151 10.19 -4.41 -6.74
N PHE A 152 8.89 -4.42 -6.56
CA PHE A 152 7.99 -5.44 -7.09
C PHE A 152 7.09 -4.86 -8.17
N SER A 153 6.84 -5.62 -9.22
CA SER A 153 5.97 -5.24 -10.33
C SER A 153 5.13 -6.43 -10.82
N LEU A 154 4.30 -6.22 -11.82
CA LEU A 154 3.57 -7.31 -12.49
C LEU A 154 4.50 -8.36 -13.11
N GLU A 155 5.74 -8.00 -13.42
CA GLU A 155 6.75 -8.90 -13.98
C GLU A 155 7.28 -9.92 -12.94
N ASP A 156 7.02 -9.66 -11.63
CA ASP A 156 7.47 -10.52 -10.52
C ASP A 156 6.36 -11.47 -10.00
N MET A 157 5.22 -11.55 -10.70
CA MET A 157 4.09 -12.40 -10.32
C MET A 157 4.27 -13.86 -10.70
#